data_203d7746376f653bea5b835f9d6c0973
#
_entry.id   203d7746376f653bea5b835f9d6c0973
#
_cell.length_a   1.000
_cell.length_b   1.000
_cell.length_c   1.000
_cell.angle_alpha   90.00
_cell.angle_beta   90.00
_cell.angle_gamma   90.00
#
_symmetry.space_group_name_H-M   'P 1'
#
loop_
_entity.id
_entity.type
_entity.pdbx_description
1 polymer ?
#
loop_
_entity_poly.entity_id
_entity_poly.type
_entity_poly.pdbx_seq_one_letter_code
_entity_poly.pdbx_strand_id
1 'polypeptide(L)'
;MTAQAVSPFAHLSDADVEQLGKEFDAIHQEVYNDLGERDRQYIRTVIKMQRQLAVAGRVLLLASKNKPAWAAGTACLALAKILENMEIGHNVLHGQWDWMNDPYIHSSTWDWDTASTAEAWKHSHNYIHHTFTNILGKDKDLGYEIMRIDPNQEWRPGYLLQPLYNLLLMAFFEWGVAVHDMDVEAIRAGEKPWADVWHDIKGISGKARDQIIKDYAGWPGISALATVALERITGKVRSANALRDSALGGFTGAMRANFTANIIRNVWAHSIIFCGHFPDQTYTFTEDEVKNETRGGWYLRQLVGAANITGGPLFHLISGNLGYQVEHHLYPDMPSSRYAEIAPRVRDICERYDLPYNAGPLSKQLGMVHRTIARLAFPGGRRKPKPGPYRGGLRPVKPTKRPGQLSGTAA
;
A
#
# COMPACT_ATOMS: atom_id res chain seq x y z
N MET A 1 1.50 30.24 18.13
CA MET A 1 2.48 30.09 17.04
C MET A 1 3.13 28.74 17.23
N THR A 2 2.76 27.74 16.46
CA THR A 2 3.47 26.46 16.41
C THR A 2 4.79 26.71 15.72
N ALA A 3 5.91 26.31 16.33
CA ALA A 3 7.20 26.36 15.68
C ALA A 3 7.09 25.57 14.36
N GLN A 4 7.18 26.24 13.24
CA GLN A 4 7.22 25.64 11.92
C GLN A 4 8.41 24.67 11.94
N ALA A 5 8.17 23.41 11.69
CA ALA A 5 9.24 22.44 11.62
C ALA A 5 10.16 22.87 10.46
N VAL A 6 11.43 23.10 10.75
CA VAL A 6 12.41 23.44 9.71
C VAL A 6 12.40 22.32 8.68
N SER A 7 12.29 22.67 7.39
CA SER A 7 12.36 21.70 6.30
C SER A 7 13.60 20.82 6.44
N PRO A 8 13.48 19.49 6.28
CA PRO A 8 14.61 18.57 6.45
C PRO A 8 15.73 18.77 5.42
N PHE A 9 15.47 19.57 4.39
CA PHE A 9 16.42 19.90 3.33
C PHE A 9 16.69 21.41 3.19
N ALA A 10 16.34 22.23 4.20
CA ALA A 10 16.59 23.68 4.21
C ALA A 10 18.09 24.06 4.15
N HIS A 11 18.98 23.12 4.38
CA HIS A 11 20.44 23.30 4.30
C HIS A 11 20.99 23.14 2.88
N LEU A 12 20.18 22.67 1.91
CA LEU A 12 20.60 22.51 0.53
C LEU A 12 20.48 23.82 -0.23
N SER A 13 21.46 24.11 -1.09
CA SER A 13 21.36 25.18 -2.09
C SER A 13 20.54 24.72 -3.31
N ASP A 14 20.06 25.68 -4.11
CA ASP A 14 19.37 25.35 -5.37
C ASP A 14 20.23 24.49 -6.29
N ALA A 15 21.55 24.72 -6.33
CA ALA A 15 22.48 23.91 -7.08
C ALA A 15 22.59 22.46 -6.56
N ASP A 16 22.54 22.28 -5.22
CA ASP A 16 22.49 20.94 -4.61
C ASP A 16 21.21 20.21 -5.01
N VAL A 17 20.06 20.91 -4.98
CA VAL A 17 18.76 20.35 -5.36
C VAL A 17 18.73 19.96 -6.84
N GLU A 18 19.26 20.79 -7.71
CA GLU A 18 19.37 20.47 -9.15
C GLU A 18 20.28 19.26 -9.39
N GLN A 19 21.46 19.22 -8.75
CA GLN A 19 22.40 18.11 -8.89
C GLN A 19 21.81 16.80 -8.37
N LEU A 20 21.15 16.84 -7.23
CA LEU A 20 20.44 15.70 -6.65
C LEU A 20 19.36 15.17 -7.61
N GLY A 21 18.58 16.06 -8.22
CA GLY A 21 17.60 15.70 -9.23
C GLY A 21 18.21 14.93 -10.39
N LYS A 22 19.36 15.38 -10.92
CA LYS A 22 20.10 14.68 -11.97
C LYS A 22 20.60 13.31 -11.55
N GLU A 23 21.02 13.15 -10.30
CA GLU A 23 21.48 11.86 -9.77
C GLU A 23 20.32 10.86 -9.66
N PHE A 24 19.14 11.29 -9.22
CA PHE A 24 17.95 10.45 -9.19
C PHE A 24 17.45 10.11 -10.60
N ASP A 25 17.45 11.06 -11.52
CA ASP A 25 17.09 10.80 -12.93
C ASP A 25 18.07 9.81 -13.59
N ALA A 26 19.36 9.87 -13.24
CA ALA A 26 20.35 8.92 -13.74
C ALA A 26 20.08 7.48 -13.26
N ILE A 27 19.67 7.29 -11.99
CA ILE A 27 19.28 5.98 -11.46
C ILE A 27 18.10 5.42 -12.27
N HIS A 28 17.06 6.23 -12.47
CA HIS A 28 15.88 5.82 -13.24
C HIS A 28 16.25 5.40 -14.66
N GLN A 29 17.02 6.23 -15.37
CA GLN A 29 17.41 5.99 -16.76
C GLN A 29 18.27 4.72 -16.90
N GLU A 30 19.19 4.51 -15.98
CA GLU A 30 20.04 3.31 -15.97
C GLU A 30 19.22 2.03 -15.81
N VAL A 31 18.32 2.00 -14.82
CA VAL A 31 17.45 0.84 -14.61
C VAL A 31 16.54 0.62 -15.81
N TYR A 32 15.95 1.70 -16.35
CA TYR A 32 15.04 1.61 -17.48
C TYR A 32 15.73 1.05 -18.73
N ASN A 33 16.98 1.41 -18.97
CA ASN A 33 17.80 0.89 -20.07
C ASN A 33 18.24 -0.58 -19.86
N ASP A 34 18.23 -1.07 -18.61
CA ASP A 34 18.61 -2.45 -18.24
C ASP A 34 17.40 -3.40 -18.11
N LEU A 35 16.17 -2.90 -18.31
CA LEU A 35 14.98 -3.73 -18.25
C LEU A 35 15.01 -4.84 -19.32
N GLY A 36 14.71 -6.08 -18.90
CA GLY A 36 14.85 -7.22 -19.81
C GLY A 36 14.12 -8.47 -19.35
N GLU A 37 14.62 -9.61 -19.81
CA GLU A 37 14.00 -10.92 -19.60
C GLU A 37 13.90 -11.30 -18.12
N ARG A 38 14.87 -10.92 -17.28
CA ARG A 38 14.82 -11.19 -15.83
C ARG A 38 13.60 -10.57 -15.16
N ASP A 39 13.24 -9.35 -15.60
CA ASP A 39 12.08 -8.62 -15.07
C ASP A 39 10.77 -9.25 -15.56
N ARG A 40 10.72 -9.64 -16.84
CA ARG A 40 9.58 -10.39 -17.42
C ARG A 40 9.34 -11.69 -16.67
N GLN A 41 10.40 -12.45 -16.38
CA GLN A 41 10.32 -13.70 -15.65
C GLN A 41 9.87 -13.50 -14.21
N TYR A 42 10.30 -12.42 -13.56
CA TYR A 42 9.88 -12.10 -12.20
C TYR A 42 8.35 -11.98 -12.11
N ILE A 43 7.75 -11.06 -12.85
CA ILE A 43 6.30 -10.81 -12.75
C ILE A 43 5.47 -12.03 -13.17
N ARG A 44 5.89 -12.74 -14.23
CA ARG A 44 5.22 -13.97 -14.67
C ARG A 44 5.31 -15.08 -13.63
N THR A 45 6.43 -15.16 -12.91
CA THR A 45 6.61 -16.13 -11.82
C THR A 45 5.72 -15.80 -10.64
N VAL A 46 5.61 -14.53 -10.26
CA VAL A 46 4.72 -14.07 -9.18
C VAL A 46 3.27 -14.36 -9.53
N ILE A 47 2.82 -14.02 -10.75
CA ILE A 47 1.47 -14.33 -11.22
C ILE A 47 1.19 -15.84 -11.19
N LYS A 48 2.15 -16.66 -11.64
CA LYS A 48 2.04 -18.13 -11.60
C LYS A 48 1.91 -18.63 -10.16
N MET A 49 2.74 -18.14 -9.26
CA MET A 49 2.71 -18.51 -7.84
C MET A 49 1.37 -18.09 -7.19
N GLN A 50 0.91 -16.90 -7.46
CA GLN A 50 -0.39 -16.41 -6.99
C GLN A 50 -1.53 -17.35 -7.43
N ARG A 51 -1.58 -17.71 -8.73
CA ARG A 51 -2.58 -18.63 -9.28
C ARG A 51 -2.51 -20.02 -8.66
N GLN A 52 -1.29 -20.55 -8.45
CA GLN A 52 -1.08 -21.85 -7.79
C GLN A 52 -1.59 -21.82 -6.35
N LEU A 53 -1.31 -20.78 -5.58
CA LEU A 53 -1.83 -20.60 -4.22
C LEU A 53 -3.36 -20.50 -4.20
N ALA A 54 -3.95 -19.76 -5.15
CA ALA A 54 -5.39 -19.66 -5.27
C ALA A 54 -6.04 -21.03 -5.54
N VAL A 55 -5.50 -21.79 -6.49
CA VAL A 55 -5.97 -23.16 -6.79
C VAL A 55 -5.79 -24.10 -5.60
N ALA A 56 -4.60 -24.13 -5.00
CA ALA A 56 -4.33 -24.96 -3.82
C ALA A 56 -5.29 -24.63 -2.67
N GLY A 57 -5.52 -23.34 -2.38
CA GLY A 57 -6.47 -22.91 -1.39
C GLY A 57 -7.90 -23.38 -1.67
N ARG A 58 -8.36 -23.27 -2.92
CA ARG A 58 -9.70 -23.75 -3.34
C ARG A 58 -9.83 -25.27 -3.21
N VAL A 59 -8.83 -26.03 -3.64
CA VAL A 59 -8.81 -27.49 -3.52
C VAL A 59 -8.85 -27.93 -2.05
N LEU A 60 -8.01 -27.36 -1.20
CA LEU A 60 -8.00 -27.66 0.24
C LEU A 60 -9.34 -27.36 0.90
N LEU A 61 -10.02 -26.29 0.49
CA LEU A 61 -11.30 -25.89 1.05
C LEU A 61 -12.49 -26.73 0.57
N LEU A 62 -12.32 -27.63 -0.39
CA LEU A 62 -13.30 -28.69 -0.66
C LEU A 62 -13.51 -29.59 0.55
N ALA A 63 -12.49 -29.71 1.40
CA ALA A 63 -12.55 -30.40 2.68
C ALA A 63 -12.63 -29.43 3.88
N SER A 64 -13.34 -28.32 3.76
CA SER A 64 -13.37 -27.20 4.72
C SER A 64 -13.91 -27.56 6.11
N LYS A 65 -14.59 -28.69 6.30
CA LYS A 65 -14.96 -29.24 7.61
C LYS A 65 -13.74 -29.81 8.38
N ASN A 66 -12.67 -30.16 7.69
CA ASN A 66 -11.42 -30.60 8.30
C ASN A 66 -10.60 -29.37 8.71
N LYS A 67 -10.32 -29.19 10.01
CA LYS A 67 -9.64 -28.00 10.54
C LYS A 67 -8.26 -27.74 9.92
N PRO A 68 -7.34 -28.73 9.76
CA PRO A 68 -6.08 -28.55 9.04
C PRO A 68 -6.26 -28.09 7.59
N ALA A 69 -7.18 -28.72 6.85
CA ALA A 69 -7.46 -28.33 5.46
C ALA A 69 -8.05 -26.92 5.37
N TRP A 70 -8.94 -26.56 6.30
CA TRP A 70 -9.48 -25.21 6.43
C TRP A 70 -8.37 -24.17 6.68
N ALA A 71 -7.49 -24.43 7.66
CA ALA A 71 -6.41 -23.51 8.00
C ALA A 71 -5.41 -23.35 6.85
N ALA A 72 -4.94 -24.46 6.26
CA ALA A 72 -4.03 -24.42 5.13
C ALA A 72 -4.66 -23.77 3.88
N GLY A 73 -5.91 -24.12 3.57
CA GLY A 73 -6.65 -23.51 2.46
C GLY A 73 -6.87 -22.02 2.64
N THR A 74 -7.23 -21.58 3.86
CA THR A 74 -7.37 -20.15 4.19
C THR A 74 -6.04 -19.41 4.06
N ALA A 75 -4.94 -19.98 4.53
CA ALA A 75 -3.61 -19.39 4.42
C ALA A 75 -3.18 -19.24 2.94
N CYS A 76 -3.39 -20.27 2.12
CA CYS A 76 -3.11 -20.20 0.68
C CYS A 76 -3.94 -19.10 0.00
N LEU A 77 -5.23 -19.00 0.30
CA LEU A 77 -6.08 -17.93 -0.26
C LEU A 77 -5.67 -16.55 0.22
N ALA A 78 -5.33 -16.39 1.50
CA ALA A 78 -4.87 -15.11 2.04
C ALA A 78 -3.59 -14.65 1.34
N LEU A 79 -2.60 -15.54 1.18
CA LEU A 79 -1.37 -15.25 0.45
C LEU A 79 -1.63 -14.93 -1.02
N ALA A 80 -2.52 -15.70 -1.69
CA ALA A 80 -2.89 -15.42 -3.07
C ALA A 80 -3.53 -14.03 -3.23
N LYS A 81 -4.43 -13.65 -2.32
CA LYS A 81 -5.07 -12.33 -2.33
C LYS A 81 -4.10 -11.19 -1.97
N ILE A 82 -3.16 -11.43 -1.07
CA ILE A 82 -2.11 -10.46 -0.75
C ILE A 82 -1.23 -10.22 -1.98
N LEU A 83 -0.75 -11.27 -2.63
CA LEU A 83 0.07 -11.13 -3.85
C LEU A 83 -0.69 -10.45 -4.99
N GLU A 84 -1.96 -10.80 -5.18
CA GLU A 84 -2.81 -10.15 -6.19
C GLU A 84 -2.98 -8.65 -5.92
N ASN A 85 -3.21 -8.26 -4.67
CA ASN A 85 -3.43 -6.87 -4.31
C ASN A 85 -2.12 -6.06 -4.31
N MET A 86 -1.07 -6.58 -3.66
CA MET A 86 0.14 -5.80 -3.34
C MET A 86 1.19 -5.89 -4.46
N GLU A 87 1.62 -7.09 -4.84
CA GLU A 87 2.74 -7.24 -5.78
C GLU A 87 2.31 -7.22 -7.24
N ILE A 88 1.09 -7.72 -7.53
CA ILE A 88 0.63 -7.78 -8.92
C ILE A 88 -0.22 -6.55 -9.24
N GLY A 89 -1.42 -6.45 -8.66
CA GLY A 89 -2.39 -5.43 -9.02
C GLY A 89 -1.86 -4.01 -8.86
N HIS A 90 -1.33 -3.69 -7.68
CA HIS A 90 -0.75 -2.39 -7.39
C HIS A 90 0.34 -2.01 -8.41
N ASN A 91 1.34 -2.86 -8.58
CA ASN A 91 2.50 -2.56 -9.42
C ASN A 91 2.18 -2.59 -10.93
N VAL A 92 1.28 -3.49 -11.37
CA VAL A 92 0.81 -3.47 -12.78
C VAL A 92 0.01 -2.21 -13.07
N LEU A 93 -0.87 -1.78 -12.16
CA LEU A 93 -1.65 -0.56 -12.34
C LEU A 93 -0.82 0.72 -12.29
N HIS A 94 0.37 0.69 -11.66
CA HIS A 94 1.40 1.74 -11.78
C HIS A 94 2.09 1.81 -13.13
N GLY A 95 1.82 0.87 -14.05
CA GLY A 95 2.48 0.82 -15.35
C GLY A 95 3.90 0.25 -15.33
N GLN A 96 4.34 -0.32 -14.22
CA GLN A 96 5.71 -0.84 -14.03
C GLN A 96 6.10 -1.92 -15.04
N TRP A 97 5.13 -2.54 -15.70
CA TRP A 97 5.30 -3.63 -16.64
C TRP A 97 4.86 -3.27 -18.07
N ASP A 98 4.41 -2.04 -18.33
CA ASP A 98 3.88 -1.60 -19.61
C ASP A 98 4.93 -1.63 -20.72
N TRP A 99 6.20 -1.45 -20.38
CA TRP A 99 7.35 -1.56 -21.30
C TRP A 99 7.45 -2.94 -21.99
N MET A 100 6.84 -3.99 -21.41
CA MET A 100 6.82 -5.33 -22.03
C MET A 100 5.89 -5.41 -23.25
N ASN A 101 4.94 -4.49 -23.39
CA ASN A 101 3.86 -4.52 -24.38
C ASN A 101 3.07 -5.85 -24.36
N ASP A 102 2.92 -6.46 -23.19
CA ASP A 102 2.15 -7.69 -22.98
C ASP A 102 0.68 -7.31 -22.73
N PRO A 103 -0.28 -7.70 -23.61
CA PRO A 103 -1.68 -7.27 -23.47
C PRO A 103 -2.38 -7.84 -22.23
N TYR A 104 -1.79 -8.85 -21.57
CA TYR A 104 -2.32 -9.46 -20.36
C TYR A 104 -1.68 -8.93 -19.07
N ILE A 105 -0.54 -8.23 -19.18
CA ILE A 105 0.18 -7.65 -18.05
C ILE A 105 0.47 -6.19 -18.40
N HIS A 106 -0.58 -5.36 -18.38
CA HIS A 106 -0.51 -3.96 -18.76
C HIS A 106 -1.48 -3.13 -17.94
N SER A 107 -1.12 -1.92 -17.56
CA SER A 107 -1.92 -1.03 -16.70
C SER A 107 -3.29 -0.65 -17.29
N SER A 108 -3.43 -0.70 -18.61
CA SER A 108 -4.70 -0.40 -19.30
C SER A 108 -5.66 -1.58 -19.37
N THR A 109 -5.19 -2.81 -19.16
CA THR A 109 -6.00 -4.03 -19.33
C THR A 109 -6.15 -4.84 -18.04
N TRP A 110 -5.28 -4.61 -17.06
CA TRP A 110 -5.34 -5.31 -15.78
C TRP A 110 -6.51 -4.82 -14.94
N ASP A 111 -7.29 -5.79 -14.46
CA ASP A 111 -8.33 -5.53 -13.47
C ASP A 111 -8.07 -6.41 -12.23
N TRP A 112 -7.93 -5.78 -11.09
CA TRP A 112 -7.56 -6.43 -9.84
C TRP A 112 -8.75 -6.96 -9.03
N ASP A 113 -8.53 -7.92 -8.14
CA ASP A 113 -9.55 -8.56 -7.31
C ASP A 113 -9.79 -7.78 -6.00
N THR A 114 -10.25 -6.53 -6.12
CA THR A 114 -10.62 -5.65 -4.99
C THR A 114 -11.95 -4.95 -5.24
N ALA A 115 -12.47 -4.22 -4.26
CA ALA A 115 -13.71 -3.49 -4.36
C ALA A 115 -13.61 -2.22 -5.21
N SER A 116 -12.43 -1.57 -5.27
CA SER A 116 -12.19 -0.42 -6.15
C SER A 116 -11.96 -0.84 -7.59
N THR A 117 -12.45 -0.03 -8.53
CA THR A 117 -12.13 -0.19 -9.95
C THR A 117 -10.71 0.23 -10.24
N ALA A 118 -10.06 -0.42 -11.22
CA ALA A 118 -8.70 -0.05 -11.64
C ALA A 118 -8.62 1.41 -12.13
N GLU A 119 -9.66 1.93 -12.78
CA GLU A 119 -9.72 3.30 -13.29
C GLU A 119 -9.76 4.32 -12.15
N ALA A 120 -10.69 4.17 -11.19
CA ALA A 120 -10.83 5.06 -10.06
C ALA A 120 -9.56 5.08 -9.20
N TRP A 121 -8.98 3.90 -8.94
CA TRP A 121 -7.74 3.79 -8.18
C TRP A 121 -6.53 4.43 -8.89
N LYS A 122 -6.38 4.25 -10.21
CA LYS A 122 -5.32 4.94 -10.97
C LYS A 122 -5.46 6.45 -10.89
N HIS A 123 -6.68 6.98 -10.91
CA HIS A 123 -6.88 8.42 -10.76
C HIS A 123 -6.53 8.90 -9.36
N SER A 124 -7.06 8.27 -8.31
CA SER A 124 -6.82 8.69 -6.92
C SER A 124 -5.37 8.45 -6.49
N HIS A 125 -4.81 7.30 -6.81
CA HIS A 125 -3.48 6.90 -6.34
C HIS A 125 -2.36 7.35 -7.28
N ASN A 126 -2.36 6.92 -8.56
CA ASN A 126 -1.24 7.24 -9.47
C ASN A 126 -1.19 8.74 -9.80
N TYR A 127 -2.35 9.38 -10.01
CA TYR A 127 -2.35 10.79 -10.38
C TYR A 127 -2.40 11.70 -9.15
N ILE A 128 -3.40 11.58 -8.27
CA ILE A 128 -3.54 12.52 -7.15
C ILE A 128 -2.46 12.27 -6.10
N HIS A 129 -2.36 11.06 -5.55
CA HIS A 129 -1.43 10.78 -4.46
C HIS A 129 0.04 10.92 -4.88
N HIS A 130 0.49 10.30 -5.98
CA HIS A 130 1.89 10.38 -6.41
C HIS A 130 2.30 11.77 -6.92
N THR A 131 1.37 12.55 -7.48
CA THR A 131 1.67 13.94 -7.86
C THR A 131 1.77 14.83 -6.64
N PHE A 132 0.83 14.70 -5.70
CA PHE A 132 0.68 15.61 -4.56
C PHE A 132 1.08 14.97 -3.22
N THR A 133 1.88 13.93 -3.24
CA THR A 133 2.28 13.18 -2.03
C THR A 133 2.56 14.08 -0.85
N ASN A 134 1.83 13.85 0.24
CA ASN A 134 1.93 14.54 1.52
C ASN A 134 1.71 16.06 1.49
N ILE A 135 1.10 16.62 0.43
CA ILE A 135 0.66 18.02 0.41
C ILE A 135 -0.72 18.13 1.07
N LEU A 136 -0.80 18.87 2.16
CA LEU A 136 -2.06 19.09 2.89
C LEU A 136 -3.12 19.74 2.00
N GLY A 137 -4.30 19.14 1.95
CA GLY A 137 -5.42 19.63 1.12
C GLY A 137 -5.38 19.19 -0.34
N LYS A 138 -4.27 18.55 -0.81
CA LYS A 138 -4.14 18.01 -2.17
C LYS A 138 -4.05 16.49 -2.18
N ASP A 139 -3.23 15.94 -1.30
CA ASP A 139 -3.09 14.49 -1.16
C ASP A 139 -4.24 13.93 -0.33
N LYS A 140 -5.17 13.24 -1.00
CA LYS A 140 -6.36 12.66 -0.36
C LYS A 140 -6.05 11.40 0.44
N ASP A 141 -4.94 10.71 0.15
CA ASP A 141 -4.47 9.54 0.91
C ASP A 141 -4.01 9.93 2.32
N LEU A 142 -3.79 11.23 2.60
CA LEU A 142 -3.47 11.74 3.93
C LEU A 142 -4.60 11.49 4.93
N GLY A 143 -4.53 10.34 5.63
CA GLY A 143 -5.54 9.92 6.60
C GLY A 143 -6.85 9.48 5.96
N TYR A 144 -6.87 9.23 4.66
CA TYR A 144 -8.06 8.80 3.89
C TYR A 144 -9.28 9.71 4.12
N GLU A 145 -9.05 11.01 4.28
CA GLU A 145 -10.06 12.05 4.55
C GLU A 145 -10.89 11.84 5.83
N ILE A 146 -10.74 10.72 6.52
CA ILE A 146 -11.48 10.37 7.76
C ILE A 146 -10.64 10.49 9.03
N MET A 147 -9.34 10.64 8.91
CA MET A 147 -8.42 10.72 10.06
C MET A 147 -7.54 11.96 9.97
N ARG A 148 -7.35 12.59 11.11
CA ARG A 148 -6.37 13.65 11.27
C ARG A 148 -5.00 13.03 11.57
N ILE A 149 -4.07 13.18 10.66
CA ILE A 149 -2.72 12.61 10.77
C ILE A 149 -1.62 13.66 10.85
N ASP A 150 -1.96 14.92 10.61
CA ASP A 150 -1.07 16.07 10.79
C ASP A 150 -1.67 17.11 11.74
N PRO A 151 -0.88 17.71 12.65
CA PRO A 151 -1.38 18.73 13.57
C PRO A 151 -1.88 20.01 12.87
N ASN A 152 -1.44 20.29 11.63
CA ASN A 152 -1.88 21.44 10.85
C ASN A 152 -3.28 21.23 10.21
N GLN A 153 -3.77 19.97 10.14
CA GLN A 153 -5.17 19.74 9.78
C GLN A 153 -6.09 20.26 10.89
N GLU A 154 -7.16 20.97 10.52
CA GLU A 154 -8.16 21.46 11.46
C GLU A 154 -8.77 20.30 12.25
N TRP A 155 -8.87 20.46 13.58
CA TRP A 155 -9.47 19.45 14.42
C TRP A 155 -11.02 19.52 14.34
N ARG A 156 -11.65 18.36 14.24
CA ARG A 156 -13.11 18.19 14.27
C ARG A 156 -13.49 17.14 15.30
N PRO A 157 -14.66 17.26 15.98
CA PRO A 157 -15.07 16.31 17.04
C PRO A 157 -15.11 14.85 16.59
N GLY A 158 -15.39 14.56 15.32
CA GLY A 158 -15.38 13.21 14.75
C GLY A 158 -14.05 12.50 14.88
N TYR A 159 -12.94 13.23 14.95
CA TYR A 159 -11.60 12.63 15.11
C TYR A 159 -11.37 11.95 16.46
N LEU A 160 -12.20 12.22 17.49
CA LEU A 160 -12.15 11.46 18.75
C LEU A 160 -12.34 9.96 18.53
N LEU A 161 -13.06 9.57 17.50
CA LEU A 161 -13.33 8.18 17.15
C LEU A 161 -12.35 7.61 16.12
N GLN A 162 -11.35 8.40 15.66
CA GLN A 162 -10.44 7.93 14.60
C GLN A 162 -9.62 6.67 14.95
N PRO A 163 -9.27 6.35 16.22
CA PRO A 163 -8.68 5.05 16.53
C PRO A 163 -9.61 3.87 16.18
N LEU A 164 -10.93 4.05 16.36
CA LEU A 164 -11.93 3.05 15.98
C LEU A 164 -12.11 3.01 14.45
N TYR A 165 -12.18 4.18 13.79
CA TYR A 165 -12.23 4.27 12.33
C TYR A 165 -11.04 3.57 11.68
N ASN A 166 -9.84 3.76 12.25
CA ASN A 166 -8.64 3.10 11.77
C ASN A 166 -8.73 1.56 11.86
N LEU A 167 -9.26 1.01 12.95
CA LEU A 167 -9.47 -0.43 13.10
C LEU A 167 -10.50 -0.98 12.10
N LEU A 168 -11.58 -0.24 11.89
CA LEU A 168 -12.60 -0.60 10.89
C LEU A 168 -12.02 -0.51 9.47
N LEU A 169 -11.29 0.56 9.15
CA LEU A 169 -10.60 0.71 7.88
C LEU A 169 -9.60 -0.42 7.66
N MET A 170 -8.82 -0.79 8.68
CA MET A 170 -7.88 -1.93 8.61
C MET A 170 -8.59 -3.24 8.27
N ALA A 171 -9.73 -3.54 8.91
CA ALA A 171 -10.48 -4.76 8.66
C ALA A 171 -11.17 -4.79 7.28
N PHE A 172 -11.61 -3.63 6.79
CA PHE A 172 -12.36 -3.47 5.54
C PHE A 172 -11.64 -2.58 4.54
N PHE A 173 -10.33 -2.67 4.47
CA PHE A 173 -9.49 -1.73 3.74
C PHE A 173 -9.86 -1.60 2.26
N GLU A 174 -10.11 -2.71 1.56
CA GLU A 174 -10.54 -2.66 0.15
C GLU A 174 -11.82 -1.85 -0.09
N TRP A 175 -12.76 -1.91 0.86
CA TRP A 175 -14.02 -1.15 0.79
C TRP A 175 -13.81 0.32 1.15
N GLY A 176 -12.92 0.57 2.12
CA GLY A 176 -12.51 1.94 2.46
C GLY A 176 -11.85 2.64 1.29
N VAL A 177 -10.94 1.96 0.59
CA VAL A 177 -10.28 2.46 -0.62
C VAL A 177 -11.32 2.71 -1.73
N ALA A 178 -12.24 1.78 -1.98
CA ALA A 178 -13.27 1.97 -3.00
C ALA A 178 -14.16 3.19 -2.74
N VAL A 179 -14.51 3.46 -1.47
CA VAL A 179 -15.28 4.67 -1.10
C VAL A 179 -14.42 5.93 -1.21
N HIS A 180 -13.15 5.85 -0.83
CA HIS A 180 -12.19 6.94 -0.95
C HIS A 180 -11.99 7.35 -2.41
N ASP A 181 -11.81 6.39 -3.31
CA ASP A 181 -11.62 6.62 -4.75
C ASP A 181 -12.83 7.30 -5.43
N MET A 182 -14.02 7.26 -4.80
CA MET A 182 -15.19 8.02 -5.27
C MET A 182 -15.06 9.54 -5.09
N ASP A 183 -14.10 10.03 -4.29
CA ASP A 183 -13.94 11.44 -3.93
C ASP A 183 -15.19 12.00 -3.23
N VAL A 184 -15.45 11.49 -2.05
CA VAL A 184 -16.65 11.85 -1.27
C VAL A 184 -16.67 13.35 -0.91
N GLU A 185 -15.51 13.99 -0.78
CA GLU A 185 -15.41 15.41 -0.49
C GLU A 185 -15.89 16.26 -1.67
N ALA A 186 -15.43 15.97 -2.89
CA ALA A 186 -15.90 16.62 -4.12
C ALA A 186 -17.41 16.37 -4.36
N ILE A 187 -17.91 15.18 -4.01
CA ILE A 187 -19.37 14.89 -4.08
C ILE A 187 -20.13 15.80 -3.12
N ARG A 188 -19.69 15.95 -1.87
CA ARG A 188 -20.33 16.81 -0.86
C ARG A 188 -20.24 18.29 -1.21
N ALA A 189 -19.13 18.70 -1.83
CA ALA A 189 -18.95 20.07 -2.32
C ALA A 189 -19.78 20.38 -3.58
N GLY A 190 -20.35 19.36 -4.23
CA GLY A 190 -21.08 19.52 -5.50
C GLY A 190 -20.15 19.74 -6.70
N GLU A 191 -18.88 19.43 -6.56
CA GLU A 191 -17.84 19.59 -7.60
C GLU A 191 -17.79 18.41 -8.56
N LYS A 192 -18.22 17.21 -8.12
CA LYS A 192 -18.25 16.00 -8.96
C LYS A 192 -19.62 15.83 -9.61
N PRO A 193 -19.70 15.72 -10.96
CA PRO A 193 -20.95 15.50 -11.67
C PRO A 193 -21.67 14.22 -11.25
N TRP A 194 -22.98 14.23 -11.11
CA TRP A 194 -23.76 13.05 -10.72
C TRP A 194 -23.61 11.86 -11.69
N ALA A 195 -23.32 12.12 -12.96
CA ALA A 195 -23.06 11.07 -13.93
C ALA A 195 -21.81 10.25 -13.55
N ASP A 196 -20.75 10.93 -13.11
CA ASP A 196 -19.47 10.31 -12.69
C ASP A 196 -19.66 9.57 -11.36
N VAL A 197 -20.38 10.16 -10.40
CA VAL A 197 -20.74 9.48 -9.14
C VAL A 197 -21.50 8.18 -9.41
N TRP A 198 -22.44 8.21 -10.35
CA TRP A 198 -23.22 7.03 -10.73
C TRP A 198 -22.37 5.98 -11.46
N HIS A 199 -21.39 6.43 -12.27
CA HIS A 199 -20.41 5.54 -12.90
C HIS A 199 -19.60 4.78 -11.85
N ASP A 200 -19.07 5.48 -10.85
CA ASP A 200 -18.29 4.87 -9.76
C ASP A 200 -19.13 3.88 -8.94
N ILE A 201 -20.35 4.28 -8.57
CA ILE A 201 -21.27 3.40 -7.83
C ILE A 201 -21.54 2.10 -8.62
N LYS A 202 -21.75 2.19 -9.93
CA LYS A 202 -21.92 1.01 -10.79
C LYS A 202 -20.68 0.14 -10.81
N GLY A 203 -19.50 0.74 -10.95
CA GLY A 203 -18.22 0.04 -10.94
C GLY A 203 -18.01 -0.74 -9.64
N ILE A 204 -18.12 -0.06 -8.50
CA ILE A 204 -17.99 -0.67 -7.15
C ILE A 204 -19.07 -1.75 -6.95
N SER A 205 -20.32 -1.50 -7.34
CA SER A 205 -21.41 -2.48 -7.23
C SER A 205 -21.15 -3.72 -8.08
N GLY A 206 -20.55 -3.56 -9.27
CA GLY A 206 -20.11 -4.66 -10.12
C GLY A 206 -19.04 -5.51 -9.43
N LYS A 207 -17.99 -4.87 -8.91
CA LYS A 207 -16.93 -5.55 -8.13
C LYS A 207 -17.49 -6.26 -6.90
N ALA A 208 -18.37 -5.61 -6.14
CA ALA A 208 -19.04 -6.19 -4.98
C ALA A 208 -19.83 -7.45 -5.35
N ARG A 209 -20.65 -7.36 -6.41
CA ARG A 209 -21.42 -8.49 -6.92
C ARG A 209 -20.50 -9.67 -7.28
N ASP A 210 -19.43 -9.41 -8.03
CA ASP A 210 -18.55 -10.46 -8.52
C ASP A 210 -17.78 -11.11 -7.36
N GLN A 211 -17.35 -10.34 -6.37
CA GLN A 211 -16.74 -10.85 -5.14
C GLN A 211 -17.75 -11.70 -4.33
N ILE A 212 -19.00 -11.23 -4.16
CA ILE A 212 -20.04 -11.96 -3.44
C ILE A 212 -20.33 -13.28 -4.14
N ILE A 213 -20.53 -13.26 -5.46
CA ILE A 213 -20.79 -14.47 -6.25
C ILE A 213 -19.60 -15.43 -6.12
N LYS A 214 -18.37 -14.96 -6.30
CA LYS A 214 -17.18 -15.79 -6.27
C LYS A 214 -16.92 -16.36 -4.86
N ASP A 215 -16.80 -15.49 -3.85
CA ASP A 215 -16.25 -15.84 -2.54
C ASP A 215 -17.32 -16.29 -1.52
N TYR A 216 -18.59 -15.87 -1.68
CA TYR A 216 -19.62 -16.11 -0.69
C TYR A 216 -20.80 -16.96 -1.21
N ALA A 217 -20.87 -17.25 -2.51
CA ALA A 217 -21.85 -18.14 -3.09
C ALA A 217 -21.22 -19.31 -3.87
N GLY A 218 -20.43 -19.03 -4.91
CA GLY A 218 -19.91 -20.03 -5.85
C GLY A 218 -18.97 -21.03 -5.20
N TRP A 219 -17.84 -20.58 -4.69
CA TRP A 219 -16.88 -21.48 -4.02
C TRP A 219 -17.44 -22.17 -2.78
N PRO A 220 -18.21 -21.49 -1.88
CA PRO A 220 -18.93 -22.17 -0.81
C PRO A 220 -19.91 -23.24 -1.31
N GLY A 221 -20.64 -22.97 -2.39
CA GLY A 221 -21.52 -23.97 -3.01
C GLY A 221 -20.77 -25.19 -3.54
N ILE A 222 -19.64 -24.97 -4.23
CA ILE A 222 -18.78 -26.08 -4.71
C ILE A 222 -18.23 -26.88 -3.52
N SER A 223 -17.79 -26.22 -2.43
CA SER A 223 -17.32 -26.88 -1.22
C SER A 223 -18.43 -27.69 -0.53
N ALA A 224 -19.68 -27.19 -0.53
CA ALA A 224 -20.82 -27.92 0.00
C ALA A 224 -21.06 -29.23 -0.79
N LEU A 225 -21.07 -29.15 -2.13
CA LEU A 225 -21.24 -30.31 -2.99
C LEU A 225 -20.11 -31.33 -2.81
N ALA A 226 -18.86 -30.88 -2.76
CA ALA A 226 -17.70 -31.74 -2.53
C ALA A 226 -17.76 -32.42 -1.15
N THR A 227 -18.13 -31.68 -0.10
CA THR A 227 -18.30 -32.23 1.24
C THR A 227 -19.36 -33.32 1.28
N VAL A 228 -20.51 -33.09 0.68
CA VAL A 228 -21.58 -34.08 0.57
C VAL A 228 -21.11 -35.33 -0.19
N ALA A 229 -20.43 -35.16 -1.30
CA ALA A 229 -19.92 -36.29 -2.10
C ALA A 229 -18.91 -37.12 -1.30
N LEU A 230 -17.93 -36.50 -0.65
CA LEU A 230 -16.94 -37.17 0.18
C LEU A 230 -17.57 -37.92 1.38
N GLU A 231 -18.53 -37.30 2.05
CA GLU A 231 -19.20 -37.91 3.23
C GLU A 231 -20.19 -39.01 2.81
N ARG A 232 -20.76 -38.99 1.61
CA ARG A 232 -21.53 -40.09 1.03
C ARG A 232 -20.63 -41.29 0.75
N ILE A 233 -19.50 -41.09 0.07
CA ILE A 233 -18.53 -42.15 -0.26
C ILE A 233 -18.02 -42.83 1.03
N THR A 234 -17.77 -42.05 2.07
CA THR A 234 -17.31 -42.56 3.38
C THR A 234 -18.45 -43.08 4.28
N GLY A 235 -19.71 -43.13 3.81
CA GLY A 235 -20.84 -43.65 4.52
C GLY A 235 -21.36 -42.81 5.69
N LYS A 236 -20.93 -41.56 5.79
CA LYS A 236 -21.34 -40.63 6.86
C LYS A 236 -22.73 -40.00 6.59
N VAL A 237 -23.11 -39.82 5.32
CA VAL A 237 -24.40 -39.26 4.91
C VAL A 237 -25.38 -40.40 4.62
N ARG A 238 -26.23 -40.71 5.61
CA ARG A 238 -27.24 -41.79 5.51
C ARG A 238 -28.67 -41.31 5.68
N SER A 239 -28.91 -40.02 5.93
CA SER A 239 -30.22 -39.42 6.12
C SER A 239 -30.30 -38.03 5.47
N ALA A 240 -31.51 -37.51 5.29
CA ALA A 240 -31.71 -36.14 4.79
C ALA A 240 -31.10 -35.06 5.73
N ASN A 241 -31.21 -35.28 7.02
CA ASN A 241 -30.59 -34.34 8.00
C ASN A 241 -29.06 -34.36 7.89
N ALA A 242 -28.43 -35.55 7.80
CA ALA A 242 -26.99 -35.66 7.61
C ALA A 242 -26.54 -35.03 6.29
N LEU A 243 -27.35 -35.14 5.23
CA LEU A 243 -27.09 -34.45 3.96
C LEU A 243 -27.05 -32.93 4.13
N ARG A 244 -28.10 -32.39 4.78
CA ARG A 244 -28.21 -30.95 5.04
C ARG A 244 -27.03 -30.45 5.90
N ASP A 245 -26.69 -31.14 6.97
CA ASP A 245 -25.60 -30.75 7.87
C ASP A 245 -24.23 -30.80 7.17
N SER A 246 -24.02 -31.77 6.28
CA SER A 246 -22.83 -31.87 5.45
C SER A 246 -22.72 -30.69 4.47
N ALA A 247 -23.81 -30.39 3.77
CA ALA A 247 -23.86 -29.27 2.84
C ALA A 247 -23.62 -27.93 3.54
N LEU A 248 -24.34 -27.67 4.65
CA LEU A 248 -24.18 -26.45 5.45
C LEU A 248 -22.76 -26.34 6.03
N GLY A 249 -22.19 -27.45 6.52
CA GLY A 249 -20.84 -27.47 7.05
C GLY A 249 -19.78 -27.13 6.01
N GLY A 250 -19.88 -27.71 4.80
CA GLY A 250 -18.99 -27.38 3.68
C GLY A 250 -19.14 -25.93 3.21
N PHE A 251 -20.39 -25.47 3.05
CA PHE A 251 -20.69 -24.11 2.65
C PHE A 251 -20.15 -23.07 3.64
N THR A 252 -20.54 -23.19 4.90
CA THR A 252 -20.13 -22.23 5.93
C THR A 252 -18.63 -22.28 6.22
N GLY A 253 -18.00 -23.46 6.12
CA GLY A 253 -16.57 -23.62 6.23
C GLY A 253 -15.81 -22.82 5.17
N ALA A 254 -16.16 -22.98 3.90
CA ALA A 254 -15.53 -22.24 2.80
C ALA A 254 -15.86 -20.73 2.85
N MET A 255 -17.09 -20.36 3.19
CA MET A 255 -17.48 -18.96 3.35
C MET A 255 -16.64 -18.26 4.43
N ARG A 256 -16.47 -18.89 5.60
CA ARG A 256 -15.63 -18.36 6.69
C ARG A 256 -14.17 -18.25 6.27
N ALA A 257 -13.66 -19.24 5.51
CA ALA A 257 -12.29 -19.19 5.00
C ALA A 257 -12.06 -18.00 4.05
N ASN A 258 -12.99 -17.75 3.11
CA ASN A 258 -12.94 -16.59 2.22
C ASN A 258 -12.99 -15.27 2.98
N PHE A 259 -13.91 -15.14 3.94
CA PHE A 259 -14.01 -13.95 4.80
C PHE A 259 -12.70 -13.72 5.57
N THR A 260 -12.16 -14.77 6.19
CA THR A 260 -10.90 -14.69 6.94
C THR A 260 -9.73 -14.28 6.03
N ALA A 261 -9.65 -14.86 4.82
CA ALA A 261 -8.61 -14.50 3.85
C ALA A 261 -8.71 -13.03 3.41
N ASN A 262 -9.93 -12.51 3.20
CA ASN A 262 -10.16 -11.10 2.88
C ASN A 262 -9.72 -10.18 4.03
N ILE A 263 -10.07 -10.52 5.26
CA ILE A 263 -9.63 -9.74 6.44
C ILE A 263 -8.10 -9.76 6.57
N ILE A 264 -7.45 -10.91 6.42
CA ILE A 264 -5.97 -11.01 6.48
C ILE A 264 -5.34 -10.12 5.42
N ARG A 265 -5.81 -10.17 4.16
CA ARG A 265 -5.33 -9.30 3.07
C ARG A 265 -5.53 -7.82 3.42
N ASN A 266 -6.71 -7.43 3.90
CA ASN A 266 -7.03 -6.04 4.24
C ASN A 266 -6.13 -5.52 5.37
N VAL A 267 -5.98 -6.29 6.46
CA VAL A 267 -5.10 -5.92 7.58
C VAL A 267 -3.65 -5.79 7.12
N TRP A 268 -3.20 -6.68 6.26
CA TRP A 268 -1.85 -6.64 5.71
C TRP A 268 -1.64 -5.40 4.85
N ALA A 269 -2.49 -5.18 3.84
CA ALA A 269 -2.38 -4.04 2.93
C ALA A 269 -2.41 -2.70 3.69
N HIS A 270 -3.40 -2.51 4.58
CA HIS A 270 -3.47 -1.33 5.44
C HIS A 270 -2.17 -1.13 6.25
N SER A 271 -1.66 -2.19 6.88
CA SER A 271 -0.46 -2.08 7.73
C SER A 271 0.76 -1.65 6.93
N ILE A 272 0.96 -2.20 5.73
CA ILE A 272 2.09 -1.83 4.86
C ILE A 272 1.95 -0.39 4.37
N ILE A 273 0.81 -0.01 3.81
CA ILE A 273 0.57 1.33 3.25
C ILE A 273 0.68 2.41 4.33
N PHE A 274 0.06 2.21 5.48
CA PHE A 274 0.12 3.17 6.57
C PHE A 274 1.53 3.32 7.16
N CYS A 275 2.32 2.23 7.19
CA CYS A 275 3.72 2.30 7.60
C CYS A 275 4.63 2.97 6.57
N GLY A 276 4.21 3.04 5.32
CA GLY A 276 4.90 3.79 4.27
C GLY A 276 4.70 5.31 4.38
N HIS A 277 3.56 5.78 4.94
CA HIS A 277 3.18 7.20 4.88
C HIS A 277 3.06 7.92 6.22
N PHE A 278 2.69 7.23 7.30
CA PHE A 278 2.29 7.90 8.55
C PHE A 278 3.16 7.66 9.79
N PRO A 279 4.38 7.10 9.72
CA PRO A 279 5.30 7.11 10.85
C PRO A 279 5.68 8.53 11.28
N ASP A 280 6.22 8.68 12.48
CA ASP A 280 6.57 9.99 13.06
C ASP A 280 7.52 10.82 12.19
N GLN A 281 8.34 10.17 11.36
CA GLN A 281 9.41 10.82 10.60
C GLN A 281 9.02 11.20 9.16
N THR A 282 7.83 10.87 8.70
CA THR A 282 7.35 11.34 7.40
C THR A 282 6.92 12.80 7.48
N TYR A 283 7.25 13.58 6.47
CA TYR A 283 6.96 15.00 6.39
C TYR A 283 5.68 15.24 5.58
N THR A 284 4.96 16.28 5.97
CA THR A 284 3.82 16.84 5.27
C THR A 284 4.15 18.25 4.86
N PHE A 285 3.59 18.73 3.76
CA PHE A 285 3.89 20.02 3.15
C PHE A 285 2.62 20.83 2.98
N THR A 286 2.73 22.15 3.02
CA THR A 286 1.69 23.06 2.59
C THR A 286 1.83 23.37 1.10
N GLU A 287 0.76 23.87 0.46
CA GLU A 287 0.82 24.28 -0.95
C GLU A 287 1.86 25.38 -1.19
N ASP A 288 2.03 26.30 -0.23
CA ASP A 288 3.00 27.39 -0.35
C ASP A 288 4.46 26.88 -0.34
N GLU A 289 4.76 25.80 0.41
CA GLU A 289 6.09 25.21 0.48
C GLU A 289 6.51 24.50 -0.81
N VAL A 290 5.54 24.06 -1.60
CA VAL A 290 5.79 23.35 -2.88
C VAL A 290 5.54 24.22 -4.11
N LYS A 291 5.19 25.48 -3.90
CA LYS A 291 4.98 26.42 -5.01
C LYS A 291 6.28 26.60 -5.80
N ASN A 292 6.21 26.37 -7.10
CA ASN A 292 7.38 26.36 -7.99
C ASN A 292 8.40 25.23 -7.71
N GLU A 293 7.94 24.10 -7.19
CA GLU A 293 8.77 22.92 -6.94
C GLU A 293 9.49 22.49 -8.23
N THR A 294 10.82 22.37 -8.16
CA THR A 294 11.63 21.84 -9.24
C THR A 294 11.60 20.31 -9.27
N ARG A 295 12.14 19.68 -10.31
CA ARG A 295 12.28 18.21 -10.37
C ARG A 295 13.05 17.65 -9.16
N GLY A 296 14.15 18.29 -8.77
CA GLY A 296 14.91 17.92 -7.58
C GLY A 296 14.10 18.11 -6.29
N GLY A 297 13.33 19.20 -6.20
CA GLY A 297 12.40 19.46 -5.09
C GLY A 297 11.33 18.38 -4.97
N TRP A 298 10.75 17.94 -6.10
CA TRP A 298 9.80 16.84 -6.13
C TRP A 298 10.42 15.53 -5.59
N TYR A 299 11.65 15.18 -6.01
CA TYR A 299 12.35 14.02 -5.46
C TYR A 299 12.58 14.13 -3.95
N LEU A 300 12.98 15.31 -3.46
CA LEU A 300 13.13 15.55 -2.02
C LEU A 300 11.83 15.35 -1.26
N ARG A 301 10.71 15.84 -1.78
CA ARG A 301 9.40 15.66 -1.16
C ARG A 301 8.99 14.19 -1.12
N GLN A 302 9.17 13.44 -2.22
CA GLN A 302 8.92 12.00 -2.25
C GLN A 302 9.76 11.24 -1.22
N LEU A 303 11.06 11.56 -1.16
CA LEU A 303 12.01 10.92 -0.24
C LEU A 303 11.63 11.09 1.23
N VAL A 304 11.30 12.33 1.65
CA VAL A 304 11.04 12.60 3.07
C VAL A 304 9.56 12.41 3.44
N GLY A 305 8.70 12.30 2.45
CA GLY A 305 7.27 11.99 2.61
C GLY A 305 6.98 10.53 2.84
N ALA A 306 7.94 9.63 2.56
CA ALA A 306 7.78 8.20 2.64
C ALA A 306 8.68 7.56 3.71
N ALA A 307 8.39 6.31 4.06
CA ALA A 307 9.15 5.53 5.03
C ALA A 307 9.26 4.06 4.61
N ASN A 308 10.47 3.51 4.70
CA ASN A 308 10.73 2.11 4.40
C ASN A 308 10.46 1.19 5.60
N ILE A 309 10.10 -0.04 5.30
CA ILE A 309 9.94 -1.11 6.27
C ILE A 309 11.06 -2.12 6.05
N THR A 310 11.87 -2.36 7.08
CA THR A 310 12.97 -3.33 6.98
C THR A 310 12.43 -4.75 7.06
N GLY A 311 12.91 -5.62 6.16
CA GLY A 311 12.50 -7.03 6.10
C GLY A 311 13.42 -7.85 5.21
N GLY A 312 13.19 -9.17 5.17
CA GLY A 312 13.86 -10.08 4.25
C GLY A 312 13.13 -10.18 2.90
N PRO A 313 13.68 -10.94 1.91
CA PRO A 313 13.10 -11.03 0.57
C PRO A 313 11.64 -11.48 0.54
N LEU A 314 11.26 -12.45 1.38
CA LEU A 314 9.86 -12.90 1.47
C LEU A 314 8.94 -11.80 1.98
N PHE A 315 9.37 -11.01 2.98
CA PHE A 315 8.60 -9.87 3.46
C PHE A 315 8.36 -8.85 2.35
N HIS A 316 9.42 -8.51 1.61
CA HIS A 316 9.30 -7.56 0.50
C HIS A 316 8.38 -8.08 -0.60
N LEU A 317 8.48 -9.36 -0.97
CA LEU A 317 7.57 -9.97 -1.94
C LEU A 317 6.10 -9.87 -1.53
N ILE A 318 5.75 -10.26 -0.29
CA ILE A 318 4.35 -10.21 0.18
C ILE A 318 3.87 -8.81 0.55
N SER A 319 4.76 -7.84 0.68
CA SER A 319 4.40 -6.42 0.83
C SER A 319 4.30 -5.68 -0.51
N GLY A 320 4.43 -6.35 -1.65
CA GLY A 320 4.43 -5.70 -2.96
C GLY A 320 5.68 -4.88 -3.23
N ASN A 321 6.80 -5.25 -2.60
CA ASN A 321 8.02 -4.44 -2.51
C ASN A 321 7.81 -3.03 -1.92
N LEU A 322 6.61 -2.73 -1.39
CA LEU A 322 6.31 -1.48 -0.69
C LEU A 322 7.00 -1.36 0.69
N GLY A 323 7.75 -2.39 1.11
CA GLY A 323 8.78 -2.21 2.12
C GLY A 323 9.89 -1.24 1.70
N TYR A 324 10.03 -0.98 0.39
CA TYR A 324 10.86 0.06 -0.23
C TYR A 324 10.00 1.26 -0.66
N GLN A 325 9.20 1.81 0.26
CA GLN A 325 8.24 2.87 -0.04
C GLN A 325 8.91 4.15 -0.55
N VAL A 326 10.09 4.47 -0.05
CA VAL A 326 10.89 5.62 -0.53
C VAL A 326 11.24 5.44 -2.00
N GLU A 327 11.76 4.28 -2.38
CA GLU A 327 12.12 3.95 -3.75
C GLU A 327 10.90 3.90 -4.67
N HIS A 328 9.77 3.38 -4.15
CA HIS A 328 8.50 3.37 -4.86
C HIS A 328 8.01 4.79 -5.17
N HIS A 329 8.08 5.69 -4.20
CA HIS A 329 7.68 7.09 -4.40
C HIS A 329 8.62 7.86 -5.34
N LEU A 330 9.92 7.56 -5.29
CA LEU A 330 10.88 8.15 -6.23
C LEU A 330 10.64 7.67 -7.68
N TYR A 331 10.25 6.40 -7.85
CA TYR A 331 10.14 5.74 -9.15
C TYR A 331 8.92 4.81 -9.21
N PRO A 332 7.70 5.37 -9.23
CA PRO A 332 6.47 4.56 -9.17
C PRO A 332 6.26 3.68 -10.42
N ASP A 333 6.84 4.05 -11.55
CA ASP A 333 6.81 3.34 -12.84
C ASP A 333 7.93 2.29 -13.00
N MET A 334 8.88 2.24 -12.06
CA MET A 334 9.98 1.28 -12.09
C MET A 334 9.51 -0.09 -11.59
N PRO A 335 9.84 -1.22 -12.25
CA PRO A 335 9.53 -2.54 -11.75
C PRO A 335 9.93 -2.73 -10.28
N SER A 336 8.99 -3.15 -9.45
CA SER A 336 9.14 -3.30 -7.99
C SER A 336 10.31 -4.20 -7.59
N SER A 337 10.66 -5.18 -8.43
CA SER A 337 11.81 -6.06 -8.26
C SER A 337 13.15 -5.33 -8.25
N ARG A 338 13.20 -4.09 -8.77
CA ARG A 338 14.42 -3.28 -8.84
C ARG A 338 14.66 -2.41 -7.59
N TYR A 339 13.65 -2.22 -6.74
CA TYR A 339 13.81 -1.35 -5.56
C TYR A 339 14.92 -1.80 -4.62
N ALA A 340 15.07 -3.12 -4.41
CA ALA A 340 16.15 -3.65 -3.60
C ALA A 340 17.56 -3.33 -4.17
N GLU A 341 17.68 -3.26 -5.51
CA GLU A 341 18.96 -2.96 -6.19
C GLU A 341 19.33 -1.48 -6.06
N ILE A 342 18.34 -0.58 -6.12
CA ILE A 342 18.58 0.87 -6.08
C ILE A 342 18.61 1.44 -4.67
N ALA A 343 18.00 0.79 -3.67
CA ALA A 343 17.92 1.29 -2.29
C ALA A 343 19.29 1.67 -1.68
N PRO A 344 20.39 0.92 -1.90
CA PRO A 344 21.72 1.34 -1.46
C PRO A 344 22.19 2.65 -2.11
N ARG A 345 21.86 2.89 -3.39
CA ARG A 345 22.23 4.10 -4.14
C ARG A 345 21.45 5.31 -3.64
N VAL A 346 20.13 5.13 -3.43
CA VAL A 346 19.26 6.16 -2.83
C VAL A 346 19.78 6.55 -1.44
N ARG A 347 20.17 5.57 -0.64
CA ARG A 347 20.76 5.81 0.70
C ARG A 347 22.07 6.56 0.60
N ASP A 348 22.97 6.22 -0.32
CA ASP A 348 24.23 6.93 -0.54
C ASP A 348 24.00 8.41 -0.88
N ILE A 349 23.02 8.71 -1.75
CA ILE A 349 22.63 10.09 -2.04
C ILE A 349 22.16 10.77 -0.74
N CYS A 350 21.29 10.14 0.04
CA CYS A 350 20.83 10.71 1.31
C CYS A 350 21.99 10.99 2.26
N GLU A 351 22.98 10.10 2.31
CA GLU A 351 24.17 10.27 3.16
C GLU A 351 25.06 11.42 2.71
N ARG A 352 25.27 11.57 1.41
CA ARG A 352 26.08 12.65 0.84
C ARG A 352 25.46 14.04 1.03
N TYR A 353 24.14 14.12 0.92
CA TYR A 353 23.39 15.38 1.05
C TYR A 353 22.81 15.60 2.45
N ASP A 354 23.19 14.79 3.44
CA ASP A 354 22.72 14.87 4.83
C ASP A 354 21.17 14.88 4.95
N LEU A 355 20.51 14.02 4.17
CA LEU A 355 19.07 13.88 4.12
C LEU A 355 18.59 12.71 4.98
N PRO A 356 17.36 12.79 5.56
CA PRO A 356 16.78 11.67 6.25
C PRO A 356 16.43 10.55 5.27
N TYR A 357 16.78 9.31 5.65
CA TYR A 357 16.31 8.10 4.98
C TYR A 357 15.58 7.26 6.03
N ASN A 358 14.25 7.40 6.07
CA ASN A 358 13.43 6.76 7.09
C ASN A 358 13.28 5.26 6.81
N ALA A 359 13.77 4.42 7.71
CA ALA A 359 13.62 2.98 7.64
C ALA A 359 13.52 2.35 9.03
N GLY A 360 12.67 1.35 9.18
CA GLY A 360 12.51 0.67 10.46
C GLY A 360 11.67 -0.61 10.36
N PRO A 361 11.71 -1.49 11.38
CA PRO A 361 10.92 -2.71 11.37
C PRO A 361 9.43 -2.41 11.48
N LEU A 362 8.61 -3.25 10.83
CA LEU A 362 7.15 -3.11 10.74
C LEU A 362 6.49 -2.81 12.09
N SER A 363 6.87 -3.53 13.15
CA SER A 363 6.28 -3.35 14.48
C SER A 363 6.51 -1.95 15.07
N LYS A 364 7.66 -1.34 14.78
CA LYS A 364 7.98 0.03 15.24
C LYS A 364 7.26 1.07 14.37
N GLN A 365 7.27 0.91 13.06
CA GLN A 365 6.56 1.79 12.14
C GLN A 365 5.06 1.78 12.47
N LEU A 366 4.45 0.61 12.58
CA LEU A 366 3.02 0.46 12.92
C LEU A 366 2.68 1.04 14.29
N GLY A 367 3.56 0.85 15.30
CA GLY A 367 3.42 1.45 16.62
C GLY A 367 3.44 2.98 16.58
N MET A 368 4.24 3.60 15.70
CA MET A 368 4.25 5.05 15.48
C MET A 368 2.97 5.53 14.81
N VAL A 369 2.49 4.82 13.79
CA VAL A 369 1.23 5.11 13.09
C VAL A 369 0.07 5.13 14.09
N HIS A 370 -0.14 4.05 14.83
CA HIS A 370 -1.24 3.98 15.82
C HIS A 370 -1.12 5.05 16.90
N ARG A 371 0.09 5.33 17.38
CA ARG A 371 0.31 6.42 18.34
C ARG A 371 -0.04 7.80 17.76
N THR A 372 0.32 8.07 16.52
CA THR A 372 -0.02 9.32 15.83
C THR A 372 -1.52 9.47 15.71
N ILE A 373 -2.22 8.44 15.24
CA ILE A 373 -3.68 8.42 15.15
C ILE A 373 -4.33 8.66 16.52
N ALA A 374 -3.87 7.97 17.58
CA ALA A 374 -4.42 8.15 18.92
C ALA A 374 -4.20 9.56 19.48
N ARG A 375 -3.01 10.15 19.26
CA ARG A 375 -2.68 11.50 19.76
C ARG A 375 -3.43 12.61 19.03
N LEU A 376 -3.55 12.48 17.72
CA LEU A 376 -4.20 13.48 16.89
C LEU A 376 -5.73 13.38 16.94
N ALA A 377 -6.28 12.35 17.59
CA ALA A 377 -7.70 12.29 17.94
C ALA A 377 -8.15 13.46 18.84
N PHE A 378 -7.25 14.01 19.64
CA PHE A 378 -7.56 15.08 20.59
C PHE A 378 -7.24 16.46 20.03
N PRO A 379 -7.97 17.53 20.43
CA PRO A 379 -7.80 18.89 19.88
C PRO A 379 -6.41 19.48 20.12
N GLY A 380 -5.73 19.12 21.21
CA GLY A 380 -4.35 19.52 21.52
C GLY A 380 -3.29 18.52 21.09
N GLY A 381 -3.69 17.47 20.35
CA GLY A 381 -2.81 16.39 19.95
C GLY A 381 -1.65 16.87 19.08
N ARG A 382 -0.45 16.37 19.36
CA ARG A 382 0.77 16.66 18.60
C ARG A 382 1.46 15.38 18.22
N ARG A 383 2.06 15.34 17.02
CA ARG A 383 3.04 14.31 16.66
C ARG A 383 4.28 14.44 17.54
N LYS A 384 5.05 13.36 17.65
CA LYS A 384 6.42 13.51 18.16
C LYS A 384 7.18 14.48 17.25
N PRO A 385 8.07 15.33 17.82
CA PRO A 385 8.96 16.13 17.01
C PRO A 385 9.69 15.21 16.03
N LYS A 386 9.73 15.62 14.75
CA LYS A 386 10.53 14.91 13.76
C LYS A 386 12.00 15.14 14.11
N PRO A 387 12.81 14.10 14.24
CA PRO A 387 14.24 14.27 14.39
C PRO A 387 14.80 14.92 13.12
N GLY A 388 15.93 15.58 13.24
CA GLY A 388 16.68 16.06 12.09
C GLY A 388 17.14 14.90 11.18
N PRO A 389 18.03 15.16 10.22
CA PRO A 389 18.57 14.16 9.32
C PRO A 389 19.05 12.93 10.09
N TYR A 390 18.69 11.73 9.62
CA TYR A 390 19.13 10.47 10.24
C TYR A 390 19.27 9.35 9.21
N ARG A 391 20.16 8.43 9.51
CA ARG A 391 20.53 7.32 8.65
C ARG A 391 19.99 6.00 9.19
N GLY A 392 19.41 5.21 8.32
CA GLY A 392 19.14 3.80 8.57
C GLY A 392 18.31 3.51 9.81
N GLY A 393 17.18 4.21 10.04
CA GLY A 393 16.30 3.86 11.12
C GLY A 393 15.76 5.03 11.93
N LEU A 394 15.43 4.79 13.17
CA LEU A 394 14.72 5.75 14.03
C LEU A 394 15.63 6.66 14.87
N ARG A 395 16.92 6.68 14.59
CA ARG A 395 17.89 7.48 15.34
C ARG A 395 18.45 8.61 14.49
N PRO A 396 18.46 9.87 14.97
CA PRO A 396 19.18 10.95 14.33
C PRO A 396 20.66 10.57 14.18
N VAL A 397 21.24 10.90 13.03
CA VAL A 397 22.66 10.76 12.80
C VAL A 397 23.29 12.13 12.91
N LYS A 398 24.46 12.21 13.53
CA LYS A 398 25.24 13.46 13.54
C LYS A 398 25.61 13.81 12.09
N PRO A 399 25.44 15.09 11.68
CA PRO A 399 25.82 15.51 10.34
C PRO A 399 27.27 15.09 10.05
N THR A 400 27.49 14.40 8.95
CA THR A 400 28.83 14.16 8.46
C THR A 400 29.27 15.38 7.68
N LYS A 401 30.52 15.85 7.92
CA LYS A 401 31.09 16.92 7.11
C LYS A 401 31.05 16.51 5.65
N ARG A 402 30.53 17.37 4.79
CA ARG A 402 30.51 17.13 3.34
C ARG A 402 31.92 16.87 2.85
N PRO A 403 32.15 15.92 1.93
CA PRO A 403 33.44 15.84 1.25
C PRO A 403 33.65 17.14 0.48
N GLY A 404 34.60 17.97 0.92
CA GLY A 404 34.92 19.26 0.29
C GLY A 404 34.92 20.47 1.20
N GLN A 405 34.37 20.42 2.40
CA GLN A 405 34.63 21.45 3.42
C GLN A 405 35.96 21.16 4.13
N LEU A 406 37.05 21.33 3.40
CA LEU A 406 38.37 21.49 4.02
C LEU A 406 38.31 22.79 4.84
N SER A 407 38.58 22.64 6.14
CA SER A 407 38.79 23.75 7.05
C SER A 407 39.77 24.71 6.42
N GLY A 408 39.31 25.89 6.00
CA GLY A 408 40.19 27.03 5.80
C GLY A 408 40.76 27.38 7.18
N THR A 409 41.91 26.84 7.47
CA THR A 409 42.80 27.40 8.50
C THR A 409 43.31 28.70 7.92
N ALA A 410 42.71 29.81 8.36
CA ALA A 410 43.28 31.11 8.20
C ALA A 410 44.67 31.09 8.87
N ALA A 411 45.71 31.41 8.08
CA ALA A 411 46.99 31.85 8.57
C ALA A 411 46.90 33.31 8.99
#